data_0d426d6d6834cb0af1048b1a7ab46627
#
_entry.id   0d426d6d6834cb0af1048b1a7ab46627
#
_cell.length_a   1.000
_cell.length_b   1.000
_cell.length_c   1.000
_cell.angle_alpha   90.00
_cell.angle_beta   90.00
_cell.angle_gamma   90.00
#
_symmetry.space_group_name_H-M   'P 1'
#
loop_
_entity.id
_entity.type
_entity.pdbx_description
1 polymer ?
#
loop_
_entity_poly.entity_id
_entity_poly.type
_entity_poly.pdbx_seq_one_letter_code
_entity_poly.pdbx_strand_id
1 'polypeptide(L)'
;MSTTPEGRTPVTVSFDVVWQGSSGKQDARMSEISMDGCFIDSRVQGRALGDRVEFKVHLPDGPWVSLQGELISEEYPIGFGLRFSGLTDADKALLAQVVIAHGGDTGDFQPALANEVEATPQMPATRRVLVADDDALTLRMVSAIVESEGYEAVPVADGQKALEVLQQDGQFSAAIFDMMMPHMLGLDLIVYMKADERLRDIPVGMISAEQDPKIWDDSVTAGASVFLPKPFTPPQVQMMLRILASKSRATG
;
A
#
# COMPACT_ATOMS: atom_id res chain seq x y z
N MET A 1 18.83 23.12 -13.03
CA MET A 1 19.13 21.77 -13.57
C MET A 1 19.20 20.88 -12.36
N SER A 2 18.10 20.19 -12.08
CA SER A 2 17.97 19.30 -10.90
C SER A 2 18.91 18.12 -11.10
N THR A 3 19.85 17.95 -10.20
CA THR A 3 20.78 16.80 -10.17
C THR A 3 20.10 15.66 -9.42
N THR A 4 19.31 14.87 -10.12
CA THR A 4 18.93 13.54 -9.66
C THR A 4 20.18 12.63 -9.74
N PRO A 5 20.44 11.75 -8.76
CA PRO A 5 21.64 10.90 -8.79
C PRO A 5 21.61 9.99 -10.03
N GLU A 6 22.81 9.71 -10.54
CA GLU A 6 23.09 8.87 -11.69
C GLU A 6 22.21 7.62 -11.74
N GLY A 7 21.31 7.56 -12.71
CA GLY A 7 20.59 6.32 -12.95
C GLY A 7 19.43 6.40 -13.92
N ARG A 8 18.40 7.16 -13.68
CA ARG A 8 17.19 7.11 -14.52
C ARG A 8 16.52 8.46 -14.59
N THR A 9 16.00 8.80 -15.75
CA THR A 9 15.32 10.08 -15.98
C THR A 9 14.03 10.12 -15.16
N PRO A 10 13.88 11.04 -14.20
CA PRO A 10 12.65 11.19 -13.46
C PRO A 10 11.52 11.69 -14.38
N VAL A 11 10.30 11.31 -14.06
CA VAL A 11 9.10 11.83 -14.69
C VAL A 11 8.42 12.83 -13.78
N THR A 12 7.85 13.87 -14.38
CA THR A 12 7.07 14.88 -13.65
C THR A 12 5.72 14.30 -13.28
N VAL A 13 5.37 14.41 -12.00
CA VAL A 13 4.10 13.96 -11.41
C VAL A 13 3.52 15.03 -10.50
N SER A 14 2.33 14.81 -9.99
CA SER A 14 1.72 15.69 -8.98
C SER A 14 0.92 14.85 -8.00
N PHE A 15 1.62 14.21 -7.06
CA PHE A 15 1.02 13.31 -6.08
C PHE A 15 1.03 13.93 -4.69
N ASP A 16 -0.06 13.75 -3.97
CA ASP A 16 -0.11 14.15 -2.56
C ASP A 16 0.76 13.21 -1.71
N VAL A 17 1.52 13.80 -0.81
CA VAL A 17 2.46 13.11 0.07
C VAL A 17 2.25 13.56 1.51
N VAL A 18 2.29 12.61 2.42
CA VAL A 18 2.38 12.87 3.87
C VAL A 18 3.68 12.27 4.37
N TRP A 19 4.51 13.08 5.01
CA TRP A 19 5.79 12.64 5.54
C TRP A 19 6.03 13.10 6.98
N GLN A 20 6.90 12.40 7.71
CA GLN A 20 7.22 12.71 9.09
C GLN A 20 8.37 13.70 9.16
N GLY A 21 8.06 14.97 9.37
CA GLY A 21 9.04 16.04 9.63
C GLY A 21 9.44 16.15 11.08
N SER A 22 10.36 17.08 11.40
CA SER A 22 10.78 17.39 12.77
C SER A 22 9.68 17.99 13.65
N SER A 23 8.69 18.65 13.02
CA SER A 23 7.54 19.28 13.69
C SER A 23 6.29 18.40 13.70
N GLY A 24 6.40 17.11 13.32
CA GLY A 24 5.29 16.21 13.13
C GLY A 24 5.01 15.91 11.65
N LYS A 25 3.80 15.41 11.37
CA LYS A 25 3.37 15.12 10.00
C LYS A 25 3.19 16.39 9.20
N GLN A 26 3.61 16.34 7.97
CA GLN A 26 3.52 17.42 7.01
C GLN A 26 2.92 16.92 5.70
N ASP A 27 1.94 17.66 5.20
CA ASP A 27 1.41 17.48 3.87
C ASP A 27 2.36 18.14 2.88
N ALA A 28 2.61 17.47 1.78
CA ALA A 28 3.51 17.91 0.73
C ALA A 28 3.05 17.38 -0.62
N ARG A 29 3.77 17.71 -1.67
CA ARG A 29 3.53 17.19 -3.01
C ARG A 29 4.80 16.57 -3.55
N MET A 30 4.65 15.44 -4.23
CA MET A 30 5.73 14.86 -5.03
C MET A 30 5.62 15.40 -6.44
N SER A 31 6.69 16.03 -6.92
CA SER A 31 6.74 16.63 -8.25
C SER A 31 7.51 15.79 -9.26
N GLU A 32 8.41 14.93 -8.80
CA GLU A 32 9.18 14.05 -9.68
C GLU A 32 9.29 12.65 -9.04
N ILE A 33 9.29 11.62 -9.91
CA ILE A 33 9.47 10.22 -9.50
C ILE A 33 10.26 9.44 -10.55
N SER A 34 11.06 8.50 -10.09
CA SER A 34 11.77 7.49 -10.91
C SER A 34 11.72 6.14 -10.23
N MET A 35 12.35 5.12 -10.80
CA MET A 35 12.51 3.82 -10.12
C MET A 35 13.44 3.89 -8.89
N ASP A 36 14.30 4.88 -8.80
CA ASP A 36 15.36 4.97 -7.80
C ASP A 36 15.04 5.99 -6.69
N GLY A 37 14.10 6.93 -6.93
CA GLY A 37 13.81 7.99 -5.99
C GLY A 37 12.70 8.95 -6.42
N CYS A 38 12.49 9.96 -5.61
CA CYS A 38 11.49 10.99 -5.85
C CYS A 38 11.94 12.35 -5.34
N PHE A 39 11.25 13.41 -5.79
CA PHE A 39 11.40 14.76 -5.25
C PHE A 39 10.11 15.20 -4.58
N ILE A 40 10.22 15.71 -3.35
CA ILE A 40 9.09 16.17 -2.53
C ILE A 40 9.19 17.68 -2.33
N ASP A 41 8.13 18.40 -2.74
CA ASP A 41 8.01 19.83 -2.60
C ASP A 41 7.62 20.19 -1.16
N SER A 42 8.60 20.19 -0.27
CA SER A 42 8.43 20.54 1.13
C SER A 42 9.75 20.96 1.74
N ARG A 43 9.69 21.73 2.81
CA ARG A 43 10.90 22.12 3.53
C ARG A 43 11.30 21.01 4.50
N VAL A 44 12.52 20.53 4.34
CA VAL A 44 13.16 19.65 5.31
C VAL A 44 13.83 20.51 6.39
N GLN A 45 13.41 20.35 7.63
CA GLN A 45 14.04 21.03 8.77
C GLN A 45 14.55 19.99 9.78
N GLY A 46 15.80 20.18 10.24
CA GLY A 46 16.38 19.36 11.30
C GLY A 46 16.74 17.93 10.88
N ARG A 47 16.95 17.69 9.59
CA ARG A 47 17.47 16.43 9.03
C ARG A 47 18.76 16.69 8.28
N ALA A 48 19.63 15.69 8.23
CA ALA A 48 20.89 15.71 7.48
C ALA A 48 20.79 14.84 6.24
N LEU A 49 21.63 15.11 5.23
CA LEU A 49 21.81 14.20 4.10
C LEU A 49 22.20 12.80 4.61
N GLY A 50 21.55 11.77 4.10
CA GLY A 50 21.69 10.38 4.56
C GLY A 50 20.63 9.94 5.56
N ASP A 51 19.85 10.87 6.12
CA ASP A 51 18.75 10.51 7.04
C ASP A 51 17.64 9.73 6.30
N ARG A 52 17.09 8.74 7.00
CA ARG A 52 15.92 8.00 6.50
C ARG A 52 14.65 8.81 6.73
N VAL A 53 13.84 8.88 5.68
CA VAL A 53 12.54 9.54 5.68
C VAL A 53 11.47 8.52 5.30
N GLU A 54 10.49 8.36 6.18
CA GLU A 54 9.28 7.61 5.91
C GLU A 54 8.21 8.57 5.40
N PHE A 55 7.55 8.19 4.33
CA PHE A 55 6.49 9.00 3.74
C PHE A 55 5.43 8.13 3.08
N LYS A 56 4.27 8.71 2.90
CA LYS A 56 3.16 8.10 2.18
C LYS A 56 2.87 8.93 0.95
N VAL A 57 2.64 8.28 -0.14
CA VAL A 57 2.25 8.91 -1.41
C VAL A 57 0.88 8.39 -1.83
N HIS A 58 0.02 9.30 -2.23
CA HIS A 58 -1.26 8.99 -2.86
C HIS A 58 -1.05 8.91 -4.37
N LEU A 59 -1.16 7.70 -4.90
CA LEU A 59 -1.03 7.49 -6.34
C LEU A 59 -2.35 7.84 -7.06
N PRO A 60 -2.29 8.32 -8.31
CA PRO A 60 -3.50 8.58 -9.10
C PRO A 60 -4.32 7.30 -9.21
N ASP A 61 -5.61 7.42 -8.93
CA ASP A 61 -6.57 6.30 -8.95
C ASP A 61 -6.15 5.08 -8.11
N GLY A 62 -5.22 5.26 -7.15
CA GLY A 62 -4.62 4.22 -6.34
C GLY A 62 -4.72 4.45 -4.83
N PRO A 63 -4.27 3.47 -4.03
CA PRO A 63 -4.21 3.59 -2.59
C PRO A 63 -3.04 4.48 -2.14
N TRP A 64 -3.04 4.88 -0.87
CA TRP A 64 -1.87 5.44 -0.22
C TRP A 64 -0.80 4.35 -0.03
N VAL A 65 0.40 4.59 -0.50
CA VAL A 65 1.54 3.68 -0.42
C VAL A 65 2.57 4.25 0.55
N SER A 66 3.00 3.43 1.50
CA SER A 66 4.09 3.80 2.43
C SER A 66 5.43 3.43 1.81
N LEU A 67 6.30 4.40 1.65
CA LEU A 67 7.64 4.24 1.11
C LEU A 67 8.67 4.80 2.10
N GLN A 68 9.91 4.35 1.94
CA GLN A 68 11.05 4.86 2.68
C GLN A 68 12.12 5.32 1.69
N GLY A 69 12.81 6.39 2.04
CA GLY A 69 13.92 6.90 1.26
C GLY A 69 15.01 7.51 2.13
N GLU A 70 16.19 7.62 1.58
CA GLU A 70 17.34 8.32 2.14
C GLU A 70 17.38 9.73 1.56
N LEU A 71 17.55 10.75 2.38
CA LEU A 71 17.67 12.14 1.96
C LEU A 71 18.99 12.35 1.23
N ILE A 72 18.91 12.66 -0.07
CA ILE A 72 20.10 12.79 -0.93
C ILE A 72 20.38 14.20 -1.41
N SER A 73 19.35 15.06 -1.43
CA SER A 73 19.49 16.47 -1.81
C SER A 73 18.47 17.34 -1.11
N GLU A 74 18.83 18.59 -0.89
CA GLU A 74 17.93 19.65 -0.43
C GLU A 74 18.07 20.85 -1.34
N GLU A 75 16.97 21.28 -1.94
CA GLU A 75 16.91 22.47 -2.81
C GLU A 75 16.06 23.54 -2.14
N TYR A 76 16.70 24.41 -1.37
CA TYR A 76 15.99 25.51 -0.71
C TYR A 76 15.59 26.61 -1.71
N PRO A 77 14.36 27.13 -1.70
CA PRO A 77 13.23 26.79 -0.82
C PRO A 77 12.26 25.74 -1.39
N ILE A 78 12.63 25.04 -2.44
CA ILE A 78 11.78 24.26 -3.33
C ILE A 78 11.37 22.93 -2.72
N GLY A 79 12.33 22.10 -2.28
CA GLY A 79 12.03 20.76 -1.80
C GLY A 79 13.28 19.92 -1.50
N PHE A 80 13.10 18.62 -1.45
CA PHE A 80 14.17 17.67 -1.19
C PHE A 80 14.02 16.38 -1.98
N GLY A 81 15.15 15.80 -2.36
CA GLY A 81 15.23 14.54 -3.09
C GLY A 81 15.46 13.36 -2.14
N LEU A 82 14.75 12.29 -2.39
CA LEU A 82 14.87 11.01 -1.70
C LEU A 82 15.32 9.92 -2.67
N ARG A 83 16.28 9.08 -2.25
CA ARG A 83 16.56 7.80 -2.87
C ARG A 83 15.77 6.73 -2.14
N PHE A 84 14.99 5.94 -2.85
CA PHE A 84 14.22 4.86 -2.23
C PHE A 84 15.11 3.84 -1.55
N SER A 85 14.65 3.32 -0.42
CA SER A 85 15.32 2.28 0.35
C SER A 85 14.31 1.23 0.82
N GLY A 86 14.71 -0.03 0.89
CA GLY A 86 13.86 -1.10 1.40
C GLY A 86 12.64 -1.44 0.53
N LEU A 87 12.69 -1.10 -0.78
CA LEU A 87 11.60 -1.42 -1.71
C LEU A 87 11.41 -2.92 -1.84
N THR A 88 10.19 -3.39 -1.63
CA THR A 88 9.79 -4.75 -1.99
C THR A 88 9.62 -4.86 -3.51
N ASP A 89 9.56 -6.08 -4.05
CA ASP A 89 9.31 -6.28 -5.48
C ASP A 89 7.93 -5.75 -5.91
N ALA A 90 6.97 -5.71 -4.98
CA ALA A 90 5.68 -5.08 -5.20
C ALA A 90 5.78 -3.56 -5.29
N ASP A 91 6.56 -2.93 -4.42
CA ASP A 91 6.79 -1.48 -4.49
C ASP A 91 7.45 -1.12 -5.81
N LYS A 92 8.44 -1.93 -6.26
CA LYS A 92 9.09 -1.75 -7.56
C LYS A 92 8.12 -1.92 -8.73
N ALA A 93 7.26 -2.93 -8.69
CA ALA A 93 6.25 -3.15 -9.74
C ALA A 93 5.26 -1.99 -9.81
N LEU A 94 4.84 -1.47 -8.66
CA LEU A 94 3.96 -0.32 -8.55
C LEU A 94 4.62 0.96 -9.08
N LEU A 95 5.86 1.23 -8.65
CA LEU A 95 6.64 2.37 -9.14
C LEU A 95 6.83 2.29 -10.65
N ALA A 96 7.14 1.10 -11.19
CA ALA A 96 7.29 0.90 -12.63
C ALA A 96 6.00 1.24 -13.40
N GLN A 97 4.83 0.83 -12.90
CA GLN A 97 3.55 1.20 -13.52
C GLN A 97 3.35 2.71 -13.54
N VAL A 98 3.64 3.38 -12.41
CA VAL A 98 3.53 4.84 -12.31
C VAL A 98 4.50 5.54 -13.26
N VAL A 99 5.76 5.12 -13.27
CA VAL A 99 6.80 5.70 -14.15
C VAL A 99 6.44 5.53 -15.63
N ILE A 100 6.01 4.32 -16.05
CA ILE A 100 5.58 4.04 -17.41
C ILE A 100 4.34 4.87 -17.79
N ALA A 101 3.34 4.97 -16.91
CA ALA A 101 2.14 5.74 -17.16
C ALA A 101 2.42 7.23 -17.42
N HIS A 102 3.53 7.75 -16.88
CA HIS A 102 3.99 9.12 -17.08
C HIS A 102 5.13 9.26 -18.12
N GLY A 103 5.36 8.21 -18.93
CA GLY A 103 6.31 8.22 -20.04
C GLY A 103 7.78 8.06 -19.63
N GLY A 104 8.05 7.56 -18.43
CA GLY A 104 9.41 7.30 -17.94
C GLY A 104 9.95 5.93 -18.32
N ASP A 105 11.24 5.76 -18.10
CA ASP A 105 11.98 4.53 -18.33
C ASP A 105 12.18 3.77 -17.01
N THR A 106 11.88 2.48 -17.01
CA THR A 106 12.10 1.58 -15.87
C THR A 106 13.45 0.86 -15.93
N GLY A 107 14.24 1.08 -16.98
CA GLY A 107 15.52 0.41 -17.21
C GLY A 107 15.34 -1.09 -17.36
N ASP A 108 16.24 -1.87 -16.72
CA ASP A 108 16.18 -3.34 -16.75
C ASP A 108 15.00 -3.93 -15.94
N PHE A 109 14.26 -3.10 -15.19
CA PHE A 109 13.08 -3.55 -14.49
C PHE A 109 11.91 -3.60 -15.49
N GLN A 110 11.68 -4.76 -16.07
CA GLN A 110 10.44 -5.07 -16.75
C GLN A 110 9.41 -5.52 -15.69
N PRO A 111 8.34 -4.73 -15.45
CA PRO A 111 7.21 -5.29 -14.76
C PRO A 111 6.76 -6.49 -15.60
N ALA A 112 6.60 -7.64 -14.97
CA ALA A 112 6.08 -8.81 -15.66
C ALA A 112 4.74 -8.40 -16.29
N LEU A 113 4.78 -8.06 -17.57
CA LEU A 113 3.59 -7.80 -18.38
C LEU A 113 2.80 -9.10 -18.35
N ALA A 114 1.51 -8.98 -18.10
CA ALA A 114 0.56 -10.06 -18.11
C ALA A 114 0.51 -10.71 -19.50
N ASN A 115 1.50 -11.51 -19.85
CA ASN A 115 1.52 -12.46 -20.96
C ASN A 115 2.75 -13.35 -20.79
N GLU A 116 2.64 -14.26 -19.82
CA GLU A 116 3.25 -15.60 -19.96
C GLU A 116 2.51 -16.51 -19.00
N VAL A 117 1.53 -17.18 -19.54
CA VAL A 117 1.07 -18.47 -19.09
C VAL A 117 2.24 -19.42 -19.39
N GLU A 118 3.01 -19.76 -18.37
CA GLU A 118 3.78 -20.98 -18.17
C GLU A 118 5.05 -20.75 -17.34
N ALA A 119 4.84 -20.52 -16.05
CA ALA A 119 5.67 -21.10 -15.01
C ALA A 119 4.80 -21.11 -13.78
N THR A 120 4.36 -22.28 -13.38
CA THR A 120 3.58 -22.52 -12.17
C THR A 120 4.38 -21.97 -10.97
N PRO A 121 4.08 -20.76 -10.43
CA PRO A 121 4.58 -20.42 -9.12
C PRO A 121 3.88 -21.42 -8.19
N GLN A 122 4.61 -22.07 -7.31
CA GLN A 122 3.99 -22.73 -6.18
C GLN A 122 3.17 -21.66 -5.45
N MET A 123 1.86 -21.71 -5.71
CA MET A 123 0.91 -20.81 -5.11
C MET A 123 0.85 -21.11 -3.61
N PRO A 124 0.72 -20.09 -2.75
CA PRO A 124 0.44 -20.33 -1.35
C PRO A 124 -0.73 -21.31 -1.26
N ALA A 125 -0.64 -22.27 -0.36
CA ALA A 125 -1.59 -23.38 -0.23
C ALA A 125 -3.05 -22.94 -0.02
N THR A 126 -3.27 -21.66 0.25
CA THR A 126 -4.59 -21.04 0.43
C THR A 126 -4.72 -19.81 -0.46
N ARG A 127 -5.73 -19.83 -1.34
CA ARG A 127 -6.11 -18.68 -2.16
C ARG A 127 -7.32 -17.94 -1.59
N ARG A 128 -7.44 -17.88 -0.27
CA ARG A 128 -8.62 -17.33 0.40
C ARG A 128 -8.34 -15.92 0.90
N VAL A 129 -9.29 -15.03 0.71
CA VAL A 129 -9.26 -13.65 1.21
C VAL A 129 -10.48 -13.42 2.09
N LEU A 130 -10.25 -13.08 3.35
CA LEU A 130 -11.33 -12.69 4.26
C LEU A 130 -11.74 -11.25 3.95
N VAL A 131 -13.02 -11.02 3.67
CA VAL A 131 -13.58 -9.69 3.37
C VAL A 131 -14.65 -9.37 4.38
N ALA A 132 -14.47 -8.32 5.18
CA ALA A 132 -15.41 -7.87 6.18
C ALA A 132 -15.86 -6.44 5.89
N ASP A 133 -17.17 -6.24 5.69
CA ASP A 133 -17.81 -4.94 5.47
C ASP A 133 -19.29 -5.07 5.80
N ASP A 134 -19.88 -4.14 6.55
CA ASP A 134 -21.28 -4.18 6.94
C ASP A 134 -22.22 -3.66 5.84
N ASP A 135 -21.69 -2.92 4.86
CA ASP A 135 -22.42 -2.57 3.65
C ASP A 135 -22.45 -3.74 2.67
N ALA A 136 -23.62 -4.34 2.52
CA ALA A 136 -23.83 -5.50 1.65
C ALA A 136 -23.48 -5.26 0.17
N LEU A 137 -23.53 -4.01 -0.31
CA LEU A 137 -23.14 -3.67 -1.68
C LEU A 137 -21.62 -3.68 -1.83
N THR A 138 -20.93 -3.00 -0.94
CA THR A 138 -19.47 -2.98 -0.87
C THR A 138 -18.91 -4.39 -0.70
N LEU A 139 -19.47 -5.16 0.24
CA LEU A 139 -19.07 -6.54 0.50
C LEU A 139 -19.16 -7.41 -0.76
N ARG A 140 -20.28 -7.34 -1.48
CA ARG A 140 -20.45 -8.07 -2.75
C ARG A 140 -19.51 -7.60 -3.84
N MET A 141 -19.33 -6.29 -3.97
CA MET A 141 -18.44 -5.73 -5.00
C MET A 141 -16.98 -6.14 -4.76
N VAL A 142 -16.48 -5.99 -3.54
CA VAL A 142 -15.10 -6.40 -3.19
C VAL A 142 -14.92 -7.90 -3.36
N SER A 143 -15.89 -8.72 -2.91
CA SER A 143 -15.84 -10.18 -3.08
C SER A 143 -15.78 -10.58 -4.54
N ALA A 144 -16.60 -9.99 -5.40
CA ALA A 144 -16.59 -10.29 -6.83
C ALA A 144 -15.25 -9.93 -7.49
N ILE A 145 -14.62 -8.82 -7.06
CA ILE A 145 -13.29 -8.44 -7.55
C ILE A 145 -12.22 -9.42 -7.06
N VAL A 146 -12.27 -9.84 -5.79
CA VAL A 146 -11.40 -10.87 -5.22
C VAL A 146 -11.49 -12.17 -6.03
N GLU A 147 -12.71 -12.60 -6.36
CA GLU A 147 -12.95 -13.81 -7.15
C GLU A 147 -12.45 -13.66 -8.59
N SER A 148 -12.61 -12.48 -9.21
CA SER A 148 -12.10 -12.20 -10.56
C SER A 148 -10.57 -12.24 -10.66
N GLU A 149 -9.85 -11.99 -9.54
CA GLU A 149 -8.39 -12.09 -9.44
C GLU A 149 -7.92 -13.53 -9.08
N GLY A 150 -8.83 -14.50 -9.03
CA GLY A 150 -8.52 -15.92 -8.82
C GLY A 150 -8.38 -16.33 -7.36
N TYR A 151 -8.91 -15.55 -6.42
CA TYR A 151 -8.99 -15.88 -5.00
C TYR A 151 -10.40 -16.35 -4.64
N GLU A 152 -10.52 -17.13 -3.57
CA GLU A 152 -11.78 -17.44 -2.92
C GLU A 152 -12.11 -16.33 -1.92
N ALA A 153 -13.18 -15.59 -2.13
CA ALA A 153 -13.65 -14.62 -1.16
C ALA A 153 -14.38 -15.31 -0.01
N VAL A 154 -14.08 -14.91 1.22
CA VAL A 154 -14.80 -15.32 2.44
C VAL A 154 -15.48 -14.06 3.02
N PRO A 155 -16.71 -13.75 2.58
CA PRO A 155 -17.38 -12.54 3.00
C PRO A 155 -18.01 -12.68 4.38
N VAL A 156 -17.88 -11.66 5.21
CA VAL A 156 -18.55 -11.52 6.51
C VAL A 156 -19.09 -10.11 6.68
N ALA A 157 -20.27 -9.97 7.28
CA ALA A 157 -21.03 -8.74 7.30
C ALA A 157 -20.81 -7.89 8.58
N ASP A 158 -19.91 -8.26 9.45
CA ASP A 158 -19.57 -7.48 10.64
C ASP A 158 -18.23 -7.94 11.26
N GLY A 159 -17.67 -7.08 12.11
CA GLY A 159 -16.38 -7.34 12.74
C GLY A 159 -16.38 -8.51 13.72
N GLN A 160 -17.49 -8.78 14.39
CA GLN A 160 -17.60 -9.92 15.32
C GLN A 160 -17.52 -11.25 14.56
N LYS A 161 -18.22 -11.36 13.43
CA LYS A 161 -18.15 -12.53 12.56
C LYS A 161 -16.76 -12.70 11.94
N ALA A 162 -16.09 -11.61 11.58
CA ALA A 162 -14.71 -11.67 11.12
C ALA A 162 -13.80 -12.26 12.21
N LEU A 163 -13.96 -11.82 13.44
CA LEU A 163 -13.20 -12.37 14.58
C LEU A 163 -13.48 -13.88 14.79
N GLU A 164 -14.75 -14.30 14.73
CA GLU A 164 -15.12 -15.72 14.88
C GLU A 164 -14.47 -16.58 13.80
N VAL A 165 -14.44 -16.10 12.54
CA VAL A 165 -13.76 -16.79 11.45
C VAL A 165 -12.25 -16.88 11.70
N LEU A 166 -11.60 -15.79 12.12
CA LEU A 166 -10.16 -15.75 12.40
C LEU A 166 -9.78 -16.65 13.60
N GLN A 167 -10.67 -16.80 14.59
CA GLN A 167 -10.44 -17.69 15.72
C GLN A 167 -10.43 -19.17 15.31
N GLN A 168 -11.28 -19.53 14.35
CA GLN A 168 -11.45 -20.91 13.89
C GLN A 168 -10.49 -21.28 12.76
N ASP A 169 -10.14 -20.31 11.91
CA ASP A 169 -9.38 -20.54 10.70
C ASP A 169 -8.35 -19.41 10.50
N GLY A 170 -7.09 -19.77 10.38
CA GLY A 170 -5.99 -18.85 10.08
C GLY A 170 -5.44 -18.99 8.65
N GLN A 171 -6.11 -19.77 7.79
CA GLN A 171 -5.60 -20.05 6.44
C GLN A 171 -6.11 -19.03 5.41
N PHE A 172 -5.60 -17.80 5.46
CA PHE A 172 -5.89 -16.75 4.50
C PHE A 172 -4.62 -16.21 3.86
N SER A 173 -4.69 -15.89 2.57
CA SER A 173 -3.62 -15.20 1.83
C SER A 173 -3.60 -13.70 2.13
N ALA A 174 -4.75 -13.14 2.46
CA ALA A 174 -4.93 -11.75 2.84
C ALA A 174 -6.27 -11.54 3.57
N ALA A 175 -6.41 -10.38 4.20
CA ALA A 175 -7.69 -9.92 4.74
C ALA A 175 -7.97 -8.48 4.27
N ILE A 176 -9.23 -8.14 4.04
CA ILE A 176 -9.70 -6.80 3.69
C ILE A 176 -10.83 -6.44 4.65
N PHE A 177 -10.67 -5.38 5.42
CA PHE A 177 -11.64 -4.96 6.42
C PHE A 177 -12.13 -3.54 6.18
N ASP A 178 -13.44 -3.34 6.31
CA ASP A 178 -13.96 -2.00 6.55
C ASP A 178 -13.51 -1.51 7.93
N MET A 179 -13.23 -0.22 8.03
CA MET A 179 -12.84 0.41 9.29
C MET A 179 -13.98 0.41 10.29
N MET A 180 -15.16 0.82 9.84
CA MET A 180 -16.32 1.08 10.70
C MET A 180 -17.36 -0.01 10.52
N MET A 181 -17.34 -1.01 11.37
CA MET A 181 -18.32 -2.09 11.38
C MET A 181 -19.01 -2.19 12.74
N PRO A 182 -20.24 -2.71 12.80
CA PRO A 182 -20.91 -3.03 14.05
C PRO A 182 -20.09 -4.02 14.89
N HIS A 183 -20.21 -3.91 16.20
CA HIS A 183 -19.67 -4.80 17.23
C HIS A 183 -18.14 -4.76 17.37
N MET A 184 -17.37 -4.66 16.30
CA MET A 184 -15.92 -4.63 16.32
C MET A 184 -15.37 -3.83 15.13
N LEU A 185 -14.46 -2.90 15.39
CA LEU A 185 -13.83 -2.10 14.35
C LEU A 185 -12.80 -2.93 13.57
N GLY A 186 -12.59 -2.57 12.29
CA GLY A 186 -11.54 -3.20 11.50
C GLY A 186 -10.15 -3.04 12.11
N LEU A 187 -9.90 -1.93 12.79
CA LEU A 187 -8.66 -1.68 13.52
C LEU A 187 -8.43 -2.70 14.64
N ASP A 188 -9.47 -3.03 15.40
CA ASP A 188 -9.39 -4.01 16.48
C ASP A 188 -9.08 -5.42 15.95
N LEU A 189 -9.61 -5.76 14.77
CA LEU A 189 -9.28 -7.01 14.07
C LEU A 189 -7.81 -7.07 13.69
N ILE A 190 -7.23 -5.97 13.19
CA ILE A 190 -5.79 -5.90 12.87
C ILE A 190 -4.97 -6.13 14.13
N VAL A 191 -5.27 -5.42 15.21
CA VAL A 191 -4.56 -5.58 16.50
C VAL A 191 -4.65 -7.03 16.99
N TYR A 192 -5.83 -7.63 16.90
CA TYR A 192 -6.02 -9.05 17.25
C TYR A 192 -5.13 -9.96 16.38
N MET A 193 -5.16 -9.78 15.04
CA MET A 193 -4.36 -10.60 14.12
C MET A 193 -2.86 -10.46 14.37
N LYS A 194 -2.37 -9.26 14.66
CA LYS A 194 -0.94 -9.02 14.92
C LYS A 194 -0.45 -9.59 16.26
N ALA A 195 -1.37 -9.81 17.20
CA ALA A 195 -1.09 -10.46 18.47
C ALA A 195 -1.11 -12.00 18.41
N ASP A 196 -1.75 -12.60 17.40
CA ASP A 196 -1.85 -14.06 17.21
C ASP A 196 -0.75 -14.55 16.26
N GLU A 197 0.08 -15.51 16.70
CA GLU A 197 1.19 -16.06 15.91
C GLU A 197 0.75 -16.71 14.59
N ARG A 198 -0.48 -17.22 14.50
CA ARG A 198 -1.03 -17.84 13.29
C ARG A 198 -1.47 -16.82 12.26
N LEU A 199 -1.81 -15.61 12.69
CA LEU A 199 -2.47 -14.59 11.88
C LEU A 199 -1.57 -13.38 11.57
N ARG A 200 -0.53 -13.14 12.37
CA ARG A 200 0.27 -11.91 12.32
C ARG A 200 0.94 -11.65 10.97
N ASP A 201 1.24 -12.70 10.23
CA ASP A 201 1.92 -12.61 8.93
C ASP A 201 0.93 -12.44 7.77
N ILE A 202 -0.37 -12.59 8.01
CA ILE A 202 -1.40 -12.34 7.01
C ILE A 202 -1.45 -10.83 6.73
N PRO A 203 -1.23 -10.40 5.48
CA PRO A 203 -1.31 -9.01 5.11
C PRO A 203 -2.77 -8.52 5.15
N VAL A 204 -2.97 -7.31 5.68
CA VAL A 204 -4.31 -6.73 5.84
C VAL A 204 -4.44 -5.43 5.08
N GLY A 205 -5.50 -5.32 4.28
CA GLY A 205 -5.98 -4.10 3.66
C GLY A 205 -7.13 -3.49 4.46
N MET A 206 -7.16 -2.17 4.58
CA MET A 206 -8.26 -1.42 5.19
C MET A 206 -9.02 -0.64 4.13
N ILE A 207 -10.33 -0.65 4.23
CA ILE A 207 -11.23 0.21 3.44
C ILE A 207 -11.93 1.14 4.41
N SER A 208 -12.12 2.42 4.08
CA SER A 208 -12.84 3.34 4.97
C SER A 208 -13.47 4.52 4.24
N ALA A 209 -14.63 4.94 4.71
CA ALA A 209 -15.25 6.21 4.34
C ALA A 209 -14.63 7.42 5.09
N GLU A 210 -13.92 7.16 6.17
CA GLU A 210 -13.26 8.18 6.97
C GLU A 210 -12.03 8.74 6.24
N GLN A 211 -11.95 10.06 6.16
CA GLN A 211 -10.86 10.78 5.50
C GLN A 211 -9.87 11.40 6.50
N ASP A 212 -10.04 11.14 7.80
CA ASP A 212 -9.12 11.65 8.82
C ASP A 212 -7.74 10.98 8.69
N PRO A 213 -6.66 11.74 8.42
CA PRO A 213 -5.31 11.21 8.33
C PRO A 213 -4.86 10.42 9.57
N LYS A 214 -5.40 10.76 10.75
CA LYS A 214 -5.09 10.06 12.00
C LYS A 214 -5.55 8.60 11.97
N ILE A 215 -6.70 8.33 11.38
CA ILE A 215 -7.23 6.96 11.26
C ILE A 215 -6.33 6.09 10.39
N TRP A 216 -5.76 6.66 9.34
CA TRP A 216 -4.80 5.97 8.49
C TRP A 216 -3.52 5.61 9.23
N ASP A 217 -3.03 6.56 10.04
CA ASP A 217 -1.83 6.32 10.84
C ASP A 217 -2.04 5.26 11.90
N ASP A 218 -3.18 5.30 12.56
CA ASP A 218 -3.55 4.29 13.55
C ASP A 218 -3.64 2.91 12.89
N SER A 219 -4.20 2.83 11.66
CA SER A 219 -4.29 1.58 10.89
C SER A 219 -2.92 1.03 10.50
N VAL A 220 -2.02 1.88 10.01
CA VAL A 220 -0.65 1.47 9.65
C VAL A 220 0.15 1.08 10.90
N THR A 221 0.01 1.84 11.98
CA THR A 221 0.65 1.54 13.27
C THR A 221 0.16 0.20 13.83
N ALA A 222 -1.13 -0.12 13.64
CA ALA A 222 -1.70 -1.40 14.00
C ALA A 222 -1.23 -2.55 13.10
N GLY A 223 -0.68 -2.27 11.92
CA GLY A 223 -0.13 -3.26 11.00
C GLY A 223 -0.89 -3.46 9.70
N ALA A 224 -1.78 -2.53 9.31
CA ALA A 224 -2.37 -2.53 7.97
C ALA A 224 -1.28 -2.37 6.90
N SER A 225 -1.40 -3.14 5.83
CA SER A 225 -0.46 -3.11 4.71
C SER A 225 -0.84 -2.08 3.64
N VAL A 226 -2.13 -1.85 3.48
CA VAL A 226 -2.72 -0.95 2.46
C VAL A 226 -3.98 -0.33 3.03
N PHE A 227 -4.24 0.92 2.65
CA PHE A 227 -5.48 1.63 2.98
C PHE A 227 -6.14 2.14 1.69
N LEU A 228 -7.46 1.97 1.55
CA LEU A 228 -8.24 2.39 0.41
C LEU A 228 -9.44 3.23 0.87
N PRO A 229 -9.51 4.53 0.51
CA PRO A 229 -10.65 5.37 0.87
C PRO A 229 -11.89 5.02 0.03
N LYS A 230 -13.08 5.11 0.62
CA LYS A 230 -14.38 5.08 -0.07
C LYS A 230 -14.72 6.52 -0.55
N PRO A 231 -15.27 6.71 -1.77
CA PRO A 231 -15.59 5.70 -2.78
C PRO A 231 -14.34 5.23 -3.54
N PHE A 232 -14.33 3.97 -3.96
CA PHE A 232 -13.25 3.36 -4.71
C PHE A 232 -13.77 2.71 -6.00
N THR A 233 -12.83 2.42 -6.91
CA THR A 233 -13.09 1.77 -8.19
C THR A 233 -12.58 0.32 -8.19
N PRO A 234 -13.09 -0.57 -9.08
CA PRO A 234 -12.60 -1.93 -9.19
C PRO A 234 -11.07 -2.04 -9.40
N PRO A 235 -10.41 -1.23 -10.25
CA PRO A 235 -8.97 -1.26 -10.41
C PRO A 235 -8.20 -0.96 -9.12
N GLN A 236 -8.73 -0.12 -8.24
CA GLN A 236 -8.10 0.19 -6.95
C GLN A 236 -8.13 -1.01 -6.00
N VAL A 237 -9.22 -1.77 -5.97
CA VAL A 237 -9.31 -3.02 -5.18
C VAL A 237 -8.37 -4.08 -5.76
N GLN A 238 -8.29 -4.21 -7.09
CA GLN A 238 -7.34 -5.10 -7.76
C GLN A 238 -5.90 -4.76 -7.38
N MET A 239 -5.54 -3.48 -7.37
CA MET A 239 -4.22 -3.03 -6.95
C MET A 239 -3.96 -3.36 -5.47
N MET A 240 -4.92 -3.10 -4.58
CA MET A 240 -4.84 -3.50 -3.17
C MET A 240 -4.52 -5.00 -3.04
N LEU A 241 -5.24 -5.86 -3.76
CA LEU A 241 -5.02 -7.30 -3.74
C LEU A 241 -3.61 -7.69 -4.20
N ARG A 242 -3.08 -7.05 -5.24
CA ARG A 242 -1.71 -7.29 -5.72
C ARG A 242 -0.66 -6.93 -4.68
N ILE A 243 -0.83 -5.81 -3.98
CA ILE A 243 0.06 -5.40 -2.88
C ILE A 243 -0.01 -6.42 -1.73
N LEU A 244 -1.21 -6.84 -1.34
CA LEU A 244 -1.39 -7.84 -0.28
C LEU A 244 -0.75 -9.18 -0.67
N ALA A 245 -0.98 -9.65 -1.89
CA ALA A 245 -0.42 -10.91 -2.38
C ALA A 245 1.12 -10.92 -2.42
N SER A 246 1.74 -9.77 -2.72
CA SER A 246 3.19 -9.67 -2.73
C SER A 246 3.81 -9.74 -1.34
N LYS A 247 3.13 -9.17 -0.33
CA LYS A 247 3.58 -9.23 1.08
C LYS A 247 3.41 -10.63 1.68
N SER A 248 2.37 -11.37 1.30
CA SER A 248 2.17 -12.76 1.69
C SER A 248 3.33 -13.68 1.25
N ARG A 249 3.96 -13.38 0.10
CA ARG A 249 5.10 -14.16 -0.42
C ARG A 249 6.44 -13.86 0.25
N ALA A 250 6.58 -12.72 0.88
CA ALA A 250 7.84 -12.30 1.50
C ALA A 250 8.06 -12.92 2.90
N THR A 251 7.03 -13.55 3.47
CA THR A 251 7.01 -14.09 4.84
C THR A 251 7.05 -15.63 4.88
N GLY A 252 7.01 -16.31 3.73
CA GLY A 252 7.13 -17.77 3.56
C GLY A 252 8.44 -18.09 2.82
#